data_94647eb6ed7a0220c950497f7d2283b3
#
_entry.id   94647eb6ed7a0220c950497f7d2283b3
#
_cell.length_a   1.000
_cell.length_b   1.000
_cell.length_c   1.000
_cell.angle_alpha   90.00
_cell.angle_beta   90.00
_cell.angle_gamma   90.00
#
_symmetry.space_group_name_H-M   'P 1'
#
loop_
_entity.id
_entity.type
_entity.pdbx_description
1 polymer ?
#
loop_
_entity_poly.entity_id
_entity_poly.type
_entity_poly.pdbx_seq_one_letter_code
_entity_poly.pdbx_strand_id
1 'polypeptide(L)'
;LCLGKRGILLKQEYISGDRVEIHYDLPLGEIVIDFYDKLKSISKGYASFDYHLHDFRPSKLAKLDILLNGEPVDALSTLTHVDNSVTFGRRMCEKLKELIPRQQFDIAIQAAIGAKIIARETIKAVRKDVTAKCYGGDISRKRKLLEKQKEGKKRMKQIGTVEVPQKAFLAVLKLD
;
A
#
# COMPACT_ATOMS: atom_id res chain seq x y z
N LEU A 1 8.81 -12.40 15.67
CA LEU A 1 8.18 -12.58 14.37
C LEU A 1 6.73 -13.05 14.52
N CYS A 2 6.48 -14.22 15.10
CA CYS A 2 5.14 -14.83 15.22
C CYS A 2 4.11 -13.94 15.92
N LEU A 3 4.46 -13.30 17.02
CA LEU A 3 3.57 -12.36 17.73
C LEU A 3 3.18 -11.16 16.85
N GLY A 4 4.12 -10.62 16.05
CA GLY A 4 3.83 -9.55 15.10
C GLY A 4 2.95 -9.97 13.91
N LYS A 5 2.83 -11.28 13.66
CA LYS A 5 1.95 -11.90 12.68
C LYS A 5 0.67 -12.47 13.30
N ARG A 6 0.23 -11.93 14.44
CA ARG A 6 -0.97 -12.33 15.19
C ARG A 6 -0.93 -13.78 15.68
N GLY A 7 0.28 -14.30 15.90
CA GLY A 7 0.48 -15.65 16.41
C GLY A 7 0.15 -15.78 17.89
N ILE A 8 -0.51 -16.86 18.26
CA ILE A 8 -0.80 -17.24 19.62
C ILE A 8 0.18 -18.36 20.00
N LEU A 9 1.03 -18.10 21.01
CA LEU A 9 1.95 -19.10 21.51
C LEU A 9 1.15 -20.19 22.24
N LEU A 10 1.31 -21.43 21.81
CA LEU A 10 0.69 -22.59 22.45
C LEU A 10 1.65 -23.27 23.41
N LYS A 11 2.88 -23.55 22.95
CA LYS A 11 3.83 -24.36 23.69
C LYS A 11 5.25 -24.01 23.28
N GLN A 12 6.19 -24.18 24.23
CA GLN A 12 7.62 -24.13 24.00
C GLN A 12 8.27 -25.29 24.72
N GLU A 13 9.02 -26.11 24.00
CA GLU A 13 9.70 -27.28 24.54
C GLU A 13 11.16 -27.31 24.16
N TYR A 14 12.00 -27.74 25.09
CA TYR A 14 13.41 -28.02 24.84
C TYR A 14 13.54 -29.51 24.52
N ILE A 15 13.91 -29.83 23.26
CA ILE A 15 13.97 -31.22 22.81
C ILE A 15 15.28 -31.85 23.21
N SER A 16 16.40 -31.18 22.97
CA SER A 16 17.72 -31.66 23.35
C SER A 16 18.77 -30.53 23.27
N GLY A 17 19.59 -30.36 24.27
CA GLY A 17 20.67 -29.38 24.31
C GLY A 17 20.18 -27.97 23.94
N ASP A 18 20.64 -27.50 22.78
CA ASP A 18 20.32 -26.13 22.30
C ASP A 18 19.11 -26.06 21.35
N ARG A 19 18.33 -27.14 21.20
CA ARG A 19 17.16 -27.16 20.31
C ARG A 19 15.89 -26.88 21.06
N VAL A 20 15.13 -25.89 20.56
CA VAL A 20 13.82 -25.49 21.11
C VAL A 20 12.77 -25.67 20.03
N GLU A 21 11.67 -26.32 20.36
CA GLU A 21 10.48 -26.40 19.54
C GLU A 21 9.43 -25.41 20.08
N ILE A 22 8.87 -24.59 19.19
CA ILE A 22 7.91 -23.55 19.55
C ILE A 22 6.66 -23.72 18.69
N HIS A 23 5.54 -23.95 19.33
CA HIS A 23 4.23 -24.12 18.68
C HIS A 23 3.44 -22.83 18.72
N TYR A 24 2.98 -22.37 17.54
CA TYR A 24 2.14 -21.21 17.40
C TYR A 24 0.92 -21.54 16.55
N ASP A 25 -0.23 -21.00 16.94
CA ASP A 25 -1.35 -20.82 16.03
C ASP A 25 -1.17 -19.51 15.27
N LEU A 26 -1.13 -19.56 13.96
CA LEU A 26 -0.94 -18.42 13.08
C LEU A 26 -2.01 -18.36 12.00
N PRO A 27 -2.55 -17.17 11.67
CA PRO A 27 -3.40 -17.06 10.50
C PRO A 27 -2.64 -17.39 9.23
N LEU A 28 -3.19 -18.26 8.38
CA LEU A 28 -2.50 -18.73 7.17
C LEU A 28 -2.07 -17.57 6.26
N GLY A 29 -2.90 -16.54 6.10
CA GLY A 29 -2.57 -15.37 5.28
C GLY A 29 -1.35 -14.60 5.73
N GLU A 30 -0.92 -14.73 6.99
CA GLU A 30 0.26 -14.05 7.52
C GLU A 30 1.58 -14.81 7.27
N ILE A 31 1.51 -16.08 6.85
CA ILE A 31 2.69 -16.94 6.67
C ILE A 31 2.98 -17.29 5.22
N VAL A 32 2.03 -17.07 4.30
CA VAL A 32 2.14 -17.54 2.90
C VAL A 32 3.21 -16.80 2.12
N ILE A 33 3.39 -15.50 2.33
CA ILE A 33 4.19 -14.69 1.40
C ILE A 33 5.67 -14.64 1.81
N ASP A 34 6.01 -14.14 2.98
CA ASP A 34 7.41 -13.80 3.33
C ASP A 34 7.88 -14.36 4.69
N PHE A 35 7.01 -15.10 5.36
CA PHE A 35 7.29 -15.60 6.70
C PHE A 35 8.55 -16.47 6.76
N TYR A 36 8.73 -17.36 5.79
CA TYR A 36 9.90 -18.25 5.74
C TYR A 36 11.21 -17.46 5.61
N ASP A 37 11.25 -16.51 4.70
CA ASP A 37 12.45 -15.70 4.46
C ASP A 37 12.79 -14.85 5.68
N LYS A 38 11.78 -14.24 6.31
CA LYS A 38 11.94 -13.50 7.57
C LYS A 38 12.40 -14.39 8.71
N LEU A 39 11.85 -15.60 8.82
CA LEU A 39 12.25 -16.58 9.84
C LEU A 39 13.73 -16.97 9.68
N LYS A 40 14.13 -17.29 8.46
CA LYS A 40 15.54 -17.61 8.13
C LYS A 40 16.47 -16.44 8.42
N SER A 41 16.08 -15.24 8.04
CA SER A 41 16.87 -14.03 8.27
C SER A 41 17.09 -13.75 9.77
N ILE A 42 16.02 -13.78 10.56
CA ILE A 42 16.10 -13.51 12.02
C ILE A 42 16.91 -14.58 12.75
N SER A 43 16.78 -15.84 12.34
CA SER A 43 17.46 -16.97 12.96
C SER A 43 18.86 -17.22 12.39
N LYS A 44 19.36 -16.37 11.48
CA LYS A 44 20.63 -16.57 10.77
C LYS A 44 20.71 -17.94 10.06
N GLY A 45 19.57 -18.43 9.55
CA GLY A 45 19.46 -19.69 8.84
C GLY A 45 19.16 -20.92 9.70
N TYR A 46 19.21 -20.82 11.03
CA TYR A 46 19.06 -21.99 11.91
C TYR A 46 17.63 -22.48 12.06
N ALA A 47 16.64 -21.59 12.09
CA ALA A 47 15.23 -22.01 12.25
C ALA A 47 14.69 -22.67 10.99
N SER A 48 13.85 -23.67 11.21
CA SER A 48 12.97 -24.26 10.22
C SER A 48 11.55 -24.27 10.79
N PHE A 49 10.54 -24.39 9.93
CA PHE A 49 9.18 -24.60 10.39
C PHE A 49 8.47 -25.61 9.52
N ASP A 50 7.50 -26.25 10.11
CA ASP A 50 6.49 -27.05 9.47
C ASP A 50 5.12 -26.55 9.92
N TYR A 51 4.08 -26.80 9.14
CA TYR A 51 2.74 -26.36 9.49
C TYR A 51 1.69 -27.37 9.04
N HIS A 52 0.59 -27.39 9.76
CA HIS A 52 -0.63 -28.08 9.38
C HIS A 52 -1.84 -27.17 9.57
N LEU A 53 -2.84 -27.35 8.74
CA LEU A 53 -4.10 -26.62 8.88
C LEU A 53 -4.84 -27.16 10.10
N HIS A 54 -5.26 -26.24 10.97
CA HIS A 54 -5.96 -26.59 12.19
C HIS A 54 -7.47 -26.37 12.01
N ASP A 55 -7.95 -25.14 12.13
CA ASP A 55 -9.37 -24.81 12.02
C ASP A 55 -9.58 -23.40 11.44
N PHE A 56 -10.85 -23.07 11.21
CA PHE A 56 -11.25 -21.69 10.86
C PHE A 56 -11.68 -20.96 12.13
N ARG A 57 -11.12 -19.78 12.33
CA ARG A 57 -11.44 -18.92 13.48
C ARG A 57 -11.96 -17.56 13.03
N PRO A 58 -12.93 -16.98 13.75
CA PRO A 58 -13.40 -15.63 13.48
C PRO A 58 -12.28 -14.62 13.68
N SER A 59 -12.14 -13.67 12.77
CA SER A 59 -11.15 -12.61 12.84
C SER A 59 -11.75 -11.29 12.40
N LYS A 60 -11.27 -10.19 12.97
CA LYS A 60 -11.71 -8.83 12.63
C LYS A 60 -11.05 -8.39 11.31
N LEU A 61 -11.57 -8.89 10.19
CA LEU A 61 -11.09 -8.54 8.86
C LEU A 61 -11.89 -7.36 8.29
N ALA A 62 -11.21 -6.54 7.50
CA ALA A 62 -11.81 -5.47 6.72
C ALA A 62 -11.32 -5.54 5.28
N LYS A 63 -12.22 -5.23 4.34
CA LYS A 63 -11.84 -4.99 2.94
C LYS A 63 -11.20 -3.61 2.86
N LEU A 64 -9.98 -3.57 2.41
CA LEU A 64 -9.23 -2.36 2.10
C LEU A 64 -9.32 -2.10 0.61
N ASP A 65 -9.91 -0.99 0.22
CA ASP A 65 -10.03 -0.56 -1.16
C ASP A 65 -9.04 0.57 -1.45
N ILE A 66 -8.41 0.51 -2.63
CA ILE A 66 -7.59 1.61 -3.15
C ILE A 66 -8.39 2.38 -4.18
N LEU A 67 -8.48 3.68 -3.98
CA LEU A 67 -9.15 4.59 -4.89
C LEU A 67 -8.12 5.50 -5.58
N LEU A 68 -8.24 5.62 -6.89
CA LEU A 68 -7.48 6.58 -7.69
C LEU A 68 -8.42 7.66 -8.20
N ASN A 69 -8.20 8.90 -7.76
CA ASN A 69 -9.10 10.04 -8.01
C ASN A 69 -10.57 9.84 -7.57
N GLY A 70 -10.79 8.96 -6.59
CA GLY A 70 -12.11 8.62 -6.06
C GLY A 70 -12.74 7.38 -6.69
N GLU A 71 -12.15 6.81 -7.73
CA GLU A 71 -12.62 5.57 -8.37
C GLU A 71 -11.89 4.37 -7.77
N PRO A 72 -12.60 3.32 -7.35
CA PRO A 72 -12.00 2.12 -6.79
C PRO A 72 -11.27 1.31 -7.87
N VAL A 73 -10.13 0.73 -7.50
CA VAL A 73 -9.36 -0.19 -8.34
C VAL A 73 -9.45 -1.58 -7.73
N ASP A 74 -10.37 -2.41 -8.22
CA ASP A 74 -10.66 -3.72 -7.65
C ASP A 74 -9.45 -4.65 -7.57
N ALA A 75 -8.56 -4.59 -8.55
CA ALA A 75 -7.33 -5.38 -8.57
C ALA A 75 -6.33 -5.02 -7.44
N LEU A 76 -6.52 -3.90 -6.77
CA LEU A 76 -5.73 -3.46 -5.61
C LEU A 76 -6.49 -3.61 -4.28
N SER A 77 -7.73 -4.12 -4.33
CA SER A 77 -8.49 -4.40 -3.12
C SER A 77 -7.94 -5.63 -2.42
N THR A 78 -7.85 -5.58 -1.09
CA THR A 78 -7.32 -6.68 -0.28
C THR A 78 -8.07 -6.84 1.03
N LEU A 79 -8.00 -8.03 1.62
CA LEU A 79 -8.48 -8.29 2.96
C LEU A 79 -7.32 -8.13 3.95
N THR A 80 -7.52 -7.31 4.98
CA THR A 80 -6.52 -7.10 6.02
C THR A 80 -7.18 -7.09 7.40
N HIS A 81 -6.41 -7.37 8.43
CA HIS A 81 -6.89 -7.21 9.80
C HIS A 81 -7.07 -5.72 10.14
N VAL A 82 -8.15 -5.39 10.87
CA VAL A 82 -8.49 -4.00 11.20
C VAL A 82 -7.35 -3.26 11.85
N ASP A 83 -6.63 -3.88 12.78
CA ASP A 83 -5.52 -3.25 13.52
C ASP A 83 -4.34 -2.88 12.61
N ASN A 84 -4.10 -3.67 11.57
CA ASN A 84 -3.00 -3.44 10.62
C ASN A 84 -3.41 -2.56 9.43
N SER A 85 -4.71 -2.35 9.24
CA SER A 85 -5.27 -1.73 8.04
C SER A 85 -4.73 -0.33 7.75
N VAL A 86 -4.56 0.50 8.78
CA VAL A 86 -4.05 1.88 8.63
C VAL A 86 -2.60 1.88 8.19
N THR A 87 -1.77 1.06 8.84
CA THR A 87 -0.33 0.96 8.52
C THR A 87 -0.13 0.38 7.13
N PHE A 88 -0.86 -0.68 6.80
CA PHE A 88 -0.82 -1.33 5.50
C PHE A 88 -1.33 -0.40 4.39
N GLY A 89 -2.48 0.25 4.59
CA GLY A 89 -3.04 1.20 3.63
C GLY A 89 -2.12 2.39 3.35
N ARG A 90 -1.40 2.88 4.37
CA ARG A 90 -0.40 3.95 4.21
C ARG A 90 0.76 3.48 3.34
N ARG A 91 1.34 2.31 3.64
CA ARG A 91 2.43 1.73 2.84
C ARG A 91 2.02 1.49 1.39
N MET A 92 0.79 1.00 1.16
CA MET A 92 0.24 0.86 -0.19
C MET A 92 0.19 2.19 -0.94
N CYS A 93 -0.36 3.24 -0.32
CA CYS A 93 -0.43 4.57 -0.93
C CYS A 93 0.95 5.14 -1.25
N GLU A 94 1.92 5.01 -0.34
CA GLU A 94 3.31 5.44 -0.53
C GLU A 94 3.97 4.68 -1.69
N LYS A 95 3.81 3.35 -1.72
CA LYS A 95 4.39 2.51 -2.78
C LYS A 95 3.78 2.78 -4.15
N LEU A 96 2.47 2.95 -4.22
CA LEU A 96 1.80 3.33 -5.46
C LEU A 96 2.24 4.71 -5.96
N LYS A 97 2.45 5.67 -5.05
CA LYS A 97 2.98 7.00 -5.40
C LYS A 97 4.37 6.95 -6.02
N GLU A 98 5.23 6.02 -5.58
CA GLU A 98 6.56 5.82 -6.18
C GLU A 98 6.50 5.20 -7.57
N LEU A 99 5.56 4.30 -7.80
CA LEU A 99 5.51 3.44 -8.99
C LEU A 99 4.63 4.00 -10.11
N ILE A 100 3.57 4.75 -9.77
CA ILE A 100 2.71 5.37 -10.76
C ILE A 100 3.40 6.64 -11.30
N PRO A 101 3.62 6.74 -12.62
CA PRO A 101 4.27 7.90 -13.20
C PRO A 101 3.40 9.16 -13.09
N ARG A 102 4.05 10.31 -13.00
CA ARG A 102 3.36 11.61 -13.01
C ARG A 102 2.64 11.81 -14.35
N GLN A 103 1.38 12.19 -14.29
CA GLN A 103 0.55 12.48 -15.47
C GLN A 103 0.26 13.97 -15.61
N GLN A 104 -0.55 14.35 -16.59
CA GLN A 104 -0.88 15.76 -16.87
C GLN A 104 -1.81 16.38 -15.80
N PHE A 105 -2.38 15.57 -14.91
CA PHE A 105 -3.24 15.98 -13.79
C PHE A 105 -2.79 15.35 -12.48
N ASP A 106 -3.23 15.91 -11.38
CA ASP A 106 -2.92 15.38 -10.04
C ASP A 106 -3.72 14.09 -9.80
N ILE A 107 -3.02 13.04 -9.32
CA ILE A 107 -3.64 11.76 -8.97
C ILE A 107 -3.71 11.68 -7.45
N ALA A 108 -4.93 11.58 -6.92
CA ALA A 108 -5.15 11.27 -5.52
C ALA A 108 -5.21 9.75 -5.34
N ILE A 109 -4.32 9.21 -4.54
CA ILE A 109 -4.29 7.81 -4.13
C ILE A 109 -4.88 7.76 -2.72
N GLN A 110 -5.90 6.96 -2.51
CA GLN A 110 -6.57 6.86 -1.22
C GLN A 110 -6.77 5.39 -0.87
N ALA A 111 -6.51 5.04 0.39
CA ALA A 111 -6.88 3.76 0.96
C ALA A 111 -8.11 3.95 1.82
N ALA A 112 -9.13 3.12 1.63
CA ALA A 112 -10.41 3.24 2.32
C ALA A 112 -10.90 1.89 2.85
N ILE A 113 -11.65 1.95 3.95
CA ILE A 113 -12.44 0.83 4.48
C ILE A 113 -13.90 1.25 4.46
N GLY A 114 -14.68 0.66 3.55
CA GLY A 114 -16.02 1.15 3.27
C GLY A 114 -15.99 2.62 2.84
N ALA A 115 -16.74 3.48 3.51
CA ALA A 115 -16.77 4.92 3.23
C ALA A 115 -15.63 5.72 3.89
N LYS A 116 -14.84 5.12 4.78
CA LYS A 116 -13.82 5.82 5.57
C LYS A 116 -12.46 5.75 4.88
N ILE A 117 -11.92 6.91 4.50
CA ILE A 117 -10.54 7.04 4.00
C ILE A 117 -9.60 6.98 5.20
N ILE A 118 -8.64 6.05 5.18
CA ILE A 118 -7.66 5.81 6.25
C ILE A 118 -6.25 6.28 5.92
N ALA A 119 -5.92 6.39 4.62
CA ALA A 119 -4.66 6.94 4.15
C ALA A 119 -4.86 7.66 2.83
N ARG A 120 -4.02 8.66 2.56
CA ARG A 120 -4.05 9.43 1.31
C ARG A 120 -2.66 9.90 0.93
N GLU A 121 -2.34 9.73 -0.35
CA GLU A 121 -1.18 10.31 -1.01
C GLU A 121 -1.58 11.03 -2.29
N THR A 122 -0.71 11.89 -2.81
CA THR A 122 -0.99 12.63 -4.05
C THR A 122 0.23 12.68 -4.94
N ILE A 123 0.06 12.26 -6.18
CA ILE A 123 1.04 12.43 -7.24
C ILE A 123 0.74 13.75 -7.95
N LYS A 124 1.68 14.70 -7.87
CA LYS A 124 1.51 16.00 -8.51
C LYS A 124 1.63 15.89 -10.03
N ALA A 125 0.78 16.62 -10.75
CA ALA A 125 0.84 16.71 -12.21
C ALA A 125 2.19 17.18 -12.72
N VAL A 126 2.54 16.77 -13.94
CA VAL A 126 3.62 17.41 -14.70
C VAL A 126 3.21 18.86 -14.99
N ARG A 127 4.06 19.81 -14.67
CA ARG A 127 3.83 21.25 -14.93
C ARG A 127 4.79 21.75 -15.98
N LYS A 128 4.22 22.38 -17.02
CA LYS A 128 4.99 23.20 -17.94
C LYS A 128 5.10 24.60 -17.35
N ASP A 129 6.27 25.21 -17.40
CA ASP A 129 6.43 26.62 -17.02
C ASP A 129 5.82 27.51 -18.09
N VAL A 130 4.56 27.90 -17.88
CA VAL A 130 3.81 28.78 -18.79
C VAL A 130 4.18 30.24 -18.64
N THR A 131 4.98 30.58 -17.59
CA THR A 131 5.41 31.94 -17.28
C THR A 131 6.84 32.25 -17.71
N ALA A 132 7.59 31.24 -18.18
CA ALA A 132 9.00 31.37 -18.58
C ALA A 132 9.26 32.49 -19.63
N LYS A 133 8.32 32.71 -20.53
CA LYS A 133 8.42 33.75 -21.57
C LYS A 133 7.80 35.11 -21.14
N CYS A 134 7.36 35.25 -19.90
CA CYS A 134 6.81 36.50 -19.41
C CYS A 134 7.93 37.34 -18.76
N TYR A 135 8.73 38.00 -19.60
CA TYR A 135 9.72 38.99 -19.18
C TYR A 135 8.99 40.27 -18.81
N GLY A 136 9.31 40.81 -17.62
CA GLY A 136 8.71 42.06 -17.13
C GLY A 136 7.53 41.86 -16.16
N GLY A 137 7.20 42.89 -15.46
CA GLY A 137 6.36 42.87 -14.24
C GLY A 137 4.86 42.70 -14.42
N ASP A 138 4.33 42.22 -15.56
CA ASP A 138 2.89 42.03 -15.73
C ASP A 138 2.39 40.82 -14.91
N ILE A 139 2.10 41.09 -13.64
CA ILE A 139 1.56 40.14 -12.68
C ILE A 139 0.19 39.63 -13.12
N SER A 140 -0.63 40.46 -13.74
CA SER A 140 -1.98 40.11 -14.21
C SER A 140 -1.92 39.05 -15.32
N ARG A 141 -1.04 39.19 -16.27
CA ARG A 141 -0.80 38.22 -17.35
C ARG A 141 -0.30 36.89 -16.83
N LYS A 142 0.68 36.89 -15.90
CA LYS A 142 1.20 35.68 -15.24
C LYS A 142 0.08 34.93 -14.53
N ARG A 143 -0.76 35.65 -13.76
CA ARG A 143 -1.90 35.08 -13.05
C ARG A 143 -2.90 34.42 -13.98
N LYS A 144 -3.32 35.10 -15.07
CA LYS A 144 -4.24 34.55 -16.08
C LYS A 144 -3.70 33.27 -16.74
N LEU A 145 -2.39 33.20 -17.03
CA LEU A 145 -1.78 32.00 -17.63
C LEU A 145 -1.79 30.82 -16.64
N LEU A 146 -1.51 31.06 -15.37
CA LEU A 146 -1.56 30.04 -14.32
C LEU A 146 -3.00 29.56 -14.08
N GLU A 147 -3.97 30.44 -14.09
CA GLU A 147 -5.40 30.09 -13.95
C GLU A 147 -5.87 29.22 -15.11
N LYS A 148 -5.56 29.59 -16.36
CA LYS A 148 -5.85 28.76 -17.54
C LYS A 148 -5.19 27.37 -17.47
N GLN A 149 -3.95 27.29 -16.99
CA GLN A 149 -3.27 26.00 -16.79
C GLN A 149 -3.99 25.15 -15.73
N LYS A 150 -4.41 25.77 -14.62
CA LYS A 150 -5.16 25.09 -13.55
C LYS A 150 -6.50 24.56 -14.06
N GLU A 151 -7.22 25.37 -14.82
CA GLU A 151 -8.52 24.98 -15.41
C GLU A 151 -8.37 23.84 -16.41
N GLY A 152 -7.38 23.91 -17.31
CA GLY A 152 -7.06 22.84 -18.25
C GLY A 152 -6.76 21.51 -17.54
N LYS A 153 -5.99 21.53 -16.46
CA LYS A 153 -5.70 20.33 -15.65
C LYS A 153 -6.95 19.78 -14.96
N LYS A 154 -7.85 20.64 -14.50
CA LYS A 154 -9.13 20.22 -13.91
C LYS A 154 -10.00 19.47 -14.95
N ARG A 155 -10.05 19.98 -16.18
CA ARG A 155 -10.77 19.30 -17.29
C ARG A 155 -10.12 17.96 -17.63
N MET A 156 -8.80 17.91 -17.74
CA MET A 156 -8.07 16.66 -18.02
C MET A 156 -8.29 15.61 -16.95
N LYS A 157 -8.39 16.01 -15.67
CA LYS A 157 -8.68 15.09 -14.57
C LYS A 157 -10.09 14.46 -14.66
N GLN A 158 -11.06 15.19 -15.22
CA GLN A 158 -12.43 14.68 -15.38
C GLN A 158 -12.57 13.66 -16.52
N ILE A 159 -11.70 13.72 -17.52
CA ILE A 159 -11.76 12.88 -18.73
C ILE A 159 -10.72 11.77 -18.69
N GLY A 160 -9.58 12.01 -18.02
CA GLY A 160 -8.43 11.10 -18.02
C GLY A 160 -8.59 9.93 -17.04
N THR A 161 -8.37 8.73 -17.52
CA THR A 161 -8.18 7.54 -16.70
C THR A 161 -6.76 7.49 -16.16
N VAL A 162 -6.58 6.99 -14.93
CA VAL A 162 -5.25 6.82 -14.34
C VAL A 162 -4.65 5.52 -14.85
N GLU A 163 -3.53 5.63 -15.55
CA GLU A 163 -2.78 4.45 -15.99
C GLU A 163 -1.93 3.90 -14.83
N VAL A 164 -2.19 2.66 -14.45
CA VAL A 164 -1.45 1.94 -13.39
C VAL A 164 -0.54 0.92 -14.05
N PRO A 165 0.79 1.05 -13.94
CA PRO A 165 1.71 0.08 -14.54
C PRO A 165 1.64 -1.28 -13.84
N GLN A 166 1.82 -2.36 -14.60
CA GLN A 166 1.77 -3.73 -14.07
C GLN A 166 2.69 -3.96 -12.87
N LYS A 167 3.86 -3.35 -12.86
CA LYS A 167 4.80 -3.42 -11.74
C LYS A 167 4.22 -2.90 -10.41
N ALA A 168 3.24 -1.98 -10.46
CA ALA A 168 2.60 -1.46 -9.27
C ALA A 168 1.71 -2.52 -8.60
N PHE A 169 1.00 -3.34 -9.37
CA PHE A 169 0.23 -4.47 -8.84
C PHE A 169 1.13 -5.49 -8.17
N LEU A 170 2.23 -5.90 -8.84
CA LEU A 170 3.18 -6.86 -8.28
C LEU A 170 3.87 -6.35 -7.01
N ALA A 171 4.17 -5.05 -6.95
CA ALA A 171 4.81 -4.47 -5.78
C ALA A 171 3.88 -4.37 -4.57
N VAL A 172 2.58 -4.17 -4.80
CA VAL A 172 1.57 -4.15 -3.73
C VAL A 172 1.39 -5.54 -3.11
N LEU A 173 1.45 -6.60 -3.91
CA LEU A 173 1.37 -7.99 -3.42
C LEU A 173 2.56 -8.38 -2.53
N LYS A 174 3.67 -7.66 -2.59
CA LYS A 174 4.87 -7.88 -1.77
C LYS A 174 4.98 -6.94 -0.57
N LEU A 175 3.94 -6.14 -0.33
CA LEU A 175 3.88 -5.25 0.84
C LEU A 175 3.35 -6.01 2.04
N ASP A 176 4.26 -6.45 2.88
CA ASP A 176 3.97 -6.95 4.23
C ASP A 176 4.63 -6.11 5.32
#